data_4012c2858651b6e25a35b644fc9aabb7
#
_entry.id   4012c2858651b6e25a35b644fc9aabb7
#
_cell.length_a   1.000
_cell.length_b   1.000
_cell.length_c   1.000
_cell.angle_alpha   90.00
_cell.angle_beta   90.00
_cell.angle_gamma   90.00
#
_symmetry.space_group_name_H-M   'P 1'
#
loop_
_entity.id
_entity.type
_entity.pdbx_description
1 polymer ?
#
loop_
_entity_poly.entity_id
_entity_poly.type
_entity_poly.pdbx_seq_one_letter_code
_entity_poly.pdbx_strand_id
1 'polypeptide(L)'
;MSRWTSGFMLVAILVSFSSVSLAEEMTLQYFLAKASSKEGDLSKAEKEELLNRIEEVMAHARQTHQQLIQMMLSGDVTLPFQEGQFWMSKFKEDETSIETGFQQLKLMKDKPLLLAPPILLYKVQRDLASNFNAYNNMSSFSSFVGDVGPELELWADPVFLKLFLLPLLNSKDKEVEVKSPSKEKKPNPKK
;
A
#
# COMPACT_ATOMS: atom_id res chain seq x y z
N MET A 1 60.04 -42.59 -39.43
CA MET A 1 59.60 -41.24 -39.80
C MET A 1 58.08 -41.18 -39.59
N SER A 2 57.66 -40.66 -38.46
CA SER A 2 56.26 -40.62 -38.08
C SER A 2 55.88 -39.16 -37.85
N ARG A 3 54.93 -38.64 -38.66
CA ARG A 3 54.42 -37.23 -38.60
C ARG A 3 53.16 -37.23 -37.74
N TRP A 4 53.29 -36.66 -36.57
CA TRP A 4 52.15 -36.32 -35.69
C TRP A 4 51.48 -35.05 -36.18
N THR A 5 50.25 -35.11 -36.57
CA THR A 5 49.40 -33.97 -36.82
C THR A 5 48.51 -33.72 -35.56
N SER A 6 48.88 -32.68 -34.81
CA SER A 6 48.09 -32.17 -33.70
C SER A 6 46.84 -31.49 -34.21
N GLY A 7 45.67 -32.11 -33.98
CA GLY A 7 44.38 -31.47 -34.19
C GLY A 7 44.05 -30.57 -32.99
N PHE A 8 44.00 -29.26 -33.22
CA PHE A 8 43.49 -28.27 -32.29
C PHE A 8 41.97 -28.31 -32.29
N MET A 9 41.41 -28.88 -31.27
CA MET A 9 39.95 -28.89 -31.04
C MET A 9 39.59 -27.59 -30.33
N LEU A 10 39.05 -26.63 -31.07
CA LEU A 10 38.60 -25.35 -30.55
C LEU A 10 37.21 -25.54 -29.92
N VAL A 11 37.21 -25.67 -28.60
CA VAL A 11 35.96 -25.74 -27.82
C VAL A 11 35.44 -24.32 -27.66
N ALA A 12 34.46 -23.94 -28.47
CA ALA A 12 33.71 -22.71 -28.32
C ALA A 12 32.74 -22.87 -27.12
N ILE A 13 33.11 -22.34 -25.95
CA ILE A 13 32.21 -22.18 -24.82
C ILE A 13 31.25 -21.04 -25.14
N LEU A 14 30.06 -21.38 -25.60
CA LEU A 14 28.90 -20.47 -25.66
C LEU A 14 28.47 -20.19 -24.22
N VAL A 15 29.00 -19.11 -23.65
CA VAL A 15 28.47 -18.54 -22.42
C VAL A 15 27.12 -17.90 -22.78
N SER A 16 26.05 -18.68 -22.62
CA SER A 16 24.69 -18.16 -22.62
C SER A 16 24.55 -17.24 -21.41
N PHE A 17 24.72 -15.95 -21.63
CA PHE A 17 24.25 -14.94 -20.68
C PHE A 17 22.73 -15.04 -20.64
N SER A 18 22.21 -15.93 -19.80
CA SER A 18 20.86 -15.82 -19.30
C SER A 18 20.80 -14.48 -18.58
N SER A 19 20.25 -13.47 -19.24
CA SER A 19 19.79 -12.25 -18.60
C SER A 19 18.73 -12.70 -17.57
N VAL A 20 19.18 -13.01 -16.35
CA VAL A 20 18.33 -13.01 -15.18
C VAL A 20 17.87 -11.56 -15.07
N SER A 21 16.69 -11.27 -15.63
CA SER A 21 15.95 -10.08 -15.30
C SER A 21 15.76 -10.19 -13.79
N LEU A 22 16.61 -9.53 -13.00
CA LEU A 22 16.34 -9.21 -11.61
C LEU A 22 15.04 -8.41 -11.68
N ALA A 23 13.91 -9.07 -11.45
CA ALA A 23 12.67 -8.38 -11.21
C ALA A 23 12.98 -7.43 -10.06
N GLU A 24 13.01 -6.13 -10.35
CA GLU A 24 13.27 -5.11 -9.35
C GLU A 24 12.23 -5.31 -8.26
N GLU A 25 12.69 -5.65 -7.06
CA GLU A 25 11.79 -5.93 -5.95
C GLU A 25 11.01 -4.64 -5.65
N MET A 26 9.69 -4.67 -5.84
CA MET A 26 8.82 -3.51 -5.67
C MET A 26 8.63 -3.20 -4.17
N THR A 27 9.70 -2.70 -3.58
CA THR A 27 9.77 -2.31 -2.16
C THR A 27 9.10 -0.96 -1.91
N LEU A 28 8.99 -0.57 -0.65
CA LEU A 28 8.56 0.79 -0.27
C LEU A 28 9.43 1.86 -0.97
N GLN A 29 10.75 1.66 -1.06
CA GLN A 29 11.66 2.60 -1.70
C GLN A 29 11.36 2.77 -3.19
N TYR A 30 11.05 1.69 -3.89
CA TYR A 30 10.60 1.73 -5.27
C TYR A 30 9.36 2.61 -5.44
N PHE A 31 8.32 2.38 -4.63
CA PHE A 31 7.08 3.16 -4.71
C PHE A 31 7.26 4.62 -4.28
N LEU A 32 8.10 4.91 -3.28
CA LEU A 32 8.43 6.28 -2.88
C LEU A 32 9.16 7.04 -4.01
N ALA A 33 10.12 6.41 -4.68
CA ALA A 33 10.82 6.99 -5.81
C ALA A 33 9.83 7.29 -6.95
N LYS A 34 8.94 6.36 -7.25
CA LYS A 34 7.90 6.53 -8.28
C LYS A 34 6.89 7.62 -7.91
N ALA A 35 6.46 7.72 -6.66
CA ALA A 35 5.57 8.79 -6.17
C ALA A 35 6.21 10.18 -6.20
N SER A 36 7.54 10.25 -6.24
CA SER A 36 8.31 11.48 -6.36
C SER A 36 8.61 11.87 -7.82
N SER A 37 8.45 10.93 -8.76
CA SER A 37 8.65 11.18 -10.19
C SER A 37 7.44 11.86 -10.83
N LYS A 38 7.66 12.49 -12.01
CA LYS A 38 6.56 13.05 -12.81
C LYS A 38 5.76 11.98 -13.57
N GLU A 39 6.32 10.78 -13.73
CA GLU A 39 5.72 9.63 -14.41
C GLU A 39 5.13 8.67 -13.39
N GLY A 40 4.18 9.16 -12.58
CA GLY A 40 3.60 8.41 -11.46
C GLY A 40 2.58 7.32 -11.83
N ASP A 41 2.31 7.07 -13.12
CA ASP A 41 1.34 6.07 -13.52
C ASP A 41 1.85 4.64 -13.24
N LEU A 42 1.05 3.88 -12.50
CA LEU A 42 1.32 2.47 -12.22
C LEU A 42 0.76 1.58 -13.34
N SER A 43 1.56 0.64 -13.81
CA SER A 43 1.09 -0.50 -14.60
C SER A 43 0.13 -1.37 -13.78
N LYS A 44 -0.56 -2.30 -14.46
CA LYS A 44 -1.47 -3.24 -13.77
C LYS A 44 -0.73 -4.09 -12.73
N ALA A 45 0.44 -4.61 -13.09
CA ALA A 45 1.26 -5.43 -12.17
C ALA A 45 1.74 -4.64 -10.96
N GLU A 46 2.17 -3.38 -11.15
CA GLU A 46 2.56 -2.51 -10.04
C GLU A 46 1.39 -2.15 -9.12
N LYS A 47 0.18 -1.96 -9.67
CA LYS A 47 -1.02 -1.73 -8.85
C LYS A 47 -1.35 -2.95 -7.99
N GLU A 48 -1.25 -4.14 -8.55
CA GLU A 48 -1.48 -5.39 -7.84
C GLU A 48 -0.44 -5.58 -6.72
N GLU A 49 0.84 -5.35 -7.02
CA GLU A 49 1.90 -5.44 -6.02
C GLU A 49 1.76 -4.36 -4.93
N LEU A 50 1.40 -3.12 -5.28
CA LEU A 50 1.10 -2.08 -4.30
C LEU A 50 0.03 -2.52 -3.31
N LEU A 51 -1.07 -3.11 -3.80
CA LEU A 51 -2.14 -3.60 -2.93
C LEU A 51 -1.67 -4.77 -2.06
N ASN A 52 -0.81 -5.64 -2.56
CA ASN A 52 -0.22 -6.73 -1.77
C ASN A 52 0.67 -6.18 -0.66
N ARG A 53 1.52 -5.19 -0.94
CA ARG A 53 2.36 -4.54 0.08
C ARG A 53 1.54 -3.83 1.15
N ILE A 54 0.47 -3.16 0.77
CA ILE A 54 -0.45 -2.55 1.75
C ILE A 54 -1.12 -3.63 2.60
N GLU A 55 -1.48 -4.77 2.02
CA GLU A 55 -2.03 -5.90 2.78
C GLU A 55 -1.04 -6.46 3.81
N GLU A 56 0.26 -6.56 3.45
CA GLU A 56 1.34 -6.95 4.38
C GLU A 56 1.47 -5.97 5.55
N VAL A 57 1.46 -4.66 5.27
CA VAL A 57 1.52 -3.62 6.31
C VAL A 57 0.29 -3.66 7.22
N MET A 58 -0.89 -3.86 6.66
CA MET A 58 -2.13 -4.04 7.45
C MET A 58 -2.07 -5.33 8.29
N ALA A 59 -1.43 -6.39 7.80
CA ALA A 59 -1.22 -7.62 8.57
C ALA A 59 -0.24 -7.39 9.73
N HIS A 60 0.83 -6.62 9.52
CA HIS A 60 1.76 -6.20 10.57
C HIS A 60 1.04 -5.37 11.64
N ALA A 61 0.22 -4.39 11.23
CA ALA A 61 -0.61 -3.61 12.16
C ALA A 61 -1.57 -4.50 12.99
N ARG A 62 -2.21 -5.50 12.35
CA ARG A 62 -3.05 -6.50 13.04
C ARG A 62 -2.26 -7.28 14.08
N GLN A 63 -1.10 -7.78 13.73
CA GLN A 63 -0.25 -8.55 14.64
C GLN A 63 0.16 -7.72 15.86
N THR A 64 0.64 -6.50 15.65
CA THR A 64 1.02 -5.58 16.72
C THR A 64 -0.18 -5.24 17.62
N HIS A 65 -1.32 -4.98 17.01
CA HIS A 65 -2.57 -4.73 17.74
C HIS A 65 -2.97 -5.92 18.64
N GLN A 66 -2.87 -7.15 18.14
CA GLN A 66 -3.14 -8.36 18.94
C GLN A 66 -2.16 -8.50 20.10
N GLN A 67 -0.89 -8.15 19.91
CA GLN A 67 0.11 -8.14 20.99
C GLN A 67 -0.24 -7.12 22.07
N LEU A 68 -0.68 -5.91 21.70
CA LEU A 68 -1.12 -4.89 22.66
C LEU A 68 -2.31 -5.37 23.51
N ILE A 69 -3.29 -6.01 22.88
CA ILE A 69 -4.43 -6.60 23.61
C ILE A 69 -3.94 -7.68 24.58
N GLN A 70 -3.09 -8.59 24.14
CA GLN A 70 -2.58 -9.67 24.99
C GLN A 70 -1.83 -9.13 26.21
N MET A 71 -1.00 -8.11 26.04
CA MET A 71 -0.28 -7.47 27.15
C MET A 71 -1.21 -6.80 28.15
N MET A 72 -2.28 -6.18 27.67
CA MET A 72 -3.31 -5.62 28.57
C MET A 72 -4.04 -6.70 29.36
N LEU A 73 -4.34 -7.85 28.73
CA LEU A 73 -5.06 -8.96 29.37
C LEU A 73 -4.15 -9.78 30.31
N SER A 74 -2.85 -9.92 30.01
CA SER A 74 -1.90 -10.63 30.86
C SER A 74 -1.50 -9.86 32.11
N GLY A 75 -1.73 -8.53 32.11
CA GLY A 75 -1.29 -7.64 33.19
C GLY A 75 0.18 -7.23 33.09
N ASP A 76 0.84 -7.48 31.96
CA ASP A 76 2.21 -7.04 31.68
C ASP A 76 2.31 -5.49 31.63
N VAL A 77 1.18 -4.85 31.35
CA VAL A 77 1.02 -3.40 31.42
C VAL A 77 0.08 -3.08 32.58
N THR A 78 0.61 -2.41 33.60
CA THR A 78 -0.18 -1.94 34.73
C THR A 78 -0.68 -0.53 34.46
N LEU A 79 -1.98 -0.39 34.22
CA LEU A 79 -2.66 0.89 34.04
C LEU A 79 -3.73 1.08 35.12
N PRO A 80 -4.00 2.34 35.52
CA PRO A 80 -5.21 2.63 36.35
C PRO A 80 -6.47 2.10 35.66
N PHE A 81 -7.43 1.64 36.44
CA PHE A 81 -8.65 0.96 35.93
C PHE A 81 -9.38 1.76 34.83
N GLN A 82 -9.53 3.06 35.01
CA GLN A 82 -10.20 3.92 34.04
C GLN A 82 -9.42 4.05 32.72
N GLU A 83 -8.08 4.14 32.81
CA GLU A 83 -7.21 4.15 31.62
C GLU A 83 -7.24 2.81 30.90
N GLY A 84 -7.21 1.71 31.64
CA GLY A 84 -7.33 0.37 31.06
C GLY A 84 -8.63 0.18 30.26
N GLN A 85 -9.76 0.64 30.79
CA GLN A 85 -11.04 0.61 30.06
C GLN A 85 -11.03 1.48 28.81
N PHE A 86 -10.45 2.68 28.88
CA PHE A 86 -10.31 3.59 27.74
C PHE A 86 -9.51 2.92 26.62
N TRP A 87 -8.33 2.36 26.94
CA TRP A 87 -7.47 1.73 25.94
C TRP A 87 -8.08 0.47 25.35
N MET A 88 -8.75 -0.34 26.14
CA MET A 88 -9.47 -1.52 25.61
C MET A 88 -10.59 -1.13 24.63
N SER A 89 -11.31 -0.02 24.90
CA SER A 89 -12.29 0.51 23.95
C SER A 89 -11.61 0.97 22.66
N LYS A 90 -10.47 1.66 22.77
CA LYS A 90 -9.70 2.15 21.64
C LYS A 90 -9.16 1.01 20.78
N PHE A 91 -8.63 -0.03 21.40
CA PHE A 91 -8.17 -1.23 20.69
C PHE A 91 -9.31 -1.93 19.94
N LYS A 92 -10.51 -1.96 20.51
CA LYS A 92 -11.68 -2.51 19.82
C LYS A 92 -12.09 -1.69 18.58
N GLU A 93 -11.95 -0.38 18.64
CA GLU A 93 -12.14 0.49 17.46
C GLU A 93 -11.09 0.21 16.38
N ASP A 94 -9.83 0.04 16.78
CA ASP A 94 -8.74 -0.29 15.85
C ASP A 94 -8.91 -1.67 15.22
N GLU A 95 -9.36 -2.67 15.96
CA GLU A 95 -9.71 -3.99 15.42
C GLU A 95 -10.75 -3.86 14.30
N THR A 96 -11.81 -3.08 14.53
CA THR A 96 -12.83 -2.81 13.52
C THR A 96 -12.26 -2.09 12.29
N SER A 97 -11.34 -1.15 12.52
CA SER A 97 -10.67 -0.41 11.44
C SER A 97 -9.77 -1.34 10.61
N ILE A 98 -9.00 -2.20 11.26
CA ILE A 98 -8.14 -3.20 10.61
C ILE A 98 -8.98 -4.14 9.73
N GLU A 99 -10.06 -4.71 10.26
CA GLU A 99 -10.96 -5.58 9.49
C GLU A 99 -11.60 -4.84 8.31
N THR A 100 -12.02 -3.59 8.52
CA THR A 100 -12.52 -2.74 7.44
C THR A 100 -11.46 -2.56 6.35
N GLY A 101 -10.20 -2.30 6.71
CA GLY A 101 -9.11 -2.16 5.75
C GLY A 101 -8.93 -3.40 4.88
N PHE A 102 -8.92 -4.59 5.45
CA PHE A 102 -8.86 -5.86 4.69
C PHE A 102 -10.06 -6.05 3.76
N GLN A 103 -11.26 -5.71 4.22
CA GLN A 103 -12.45 -5.77 3.37
C GLN A 103 -12.34 -4.82 2.17
N GLN A 104 -11.82 -3.60 2.38
CA GLN A 104 -11.63 -2.66 1.28
C GLN A 104 -10.55 -3.13 0.30
N LEU A 105 -9.42 -3.68 0.77
CA LEU A 105 -8.40 -4.28 -0.08
C LEU A 105 -8.97 -5.39 -0.96
N LYS A 106 -9.76 -6.29 -0.39
CA LYS A 106 -10.46 -7.34 -1.14
C LYS A 106 -11.38 -6.74 -2.21
N LEU A 107 -12.21 -5.75 -1.85
CA LEU A 107 -13.11 -5.10 -2.80
C LEU A 107 -12.35 -4.41 -3.94
N MET A 108 -11.19 -3.82 -3.68
CA MET A 108 -10.36 -3.19 -4.71
C MET A 108 -9.76 -4.22 -5.67
N LYS A 109 -9.36 -5.39 -5.18
CA LYS A 109 -8.88 -6.49 -6.02
C LYS A 109 -10.01 -7.07 -6.89
N ASP A 110 -11.21 -7.23 -6.32
CA ASP A 110 -12.37 -7.82 -7.01
C ASP A 110 -13.05 -6.81 -7.96
N LYS A 111 -13.10 -5.53 -7.59
CA LYS A 111 -13.84 -4.46 -8.28
C LYS A 111 -13.02 -3.17 -8.39
N PRO A 112 -11.97 -3.15 -9.21
CA PRO A 112 -10.96 -2.07 -9.23
C PRO A 112 -11.48 -0.70 -9.69
N LEU A 113 -12.71 -0.62 -10.23
CA LEU A 113 -13.32 0.62 -10.71
C LEU A 113 -14.19 1.33 -9.66
N LEU A 114 -14.40 0.74 -8.48
CA LEU A 114 -15.14 1.38 -7.41
C LEU A 114 -14.28 2.45 -6.73
N LEU A 115 -14.86 3.62 -6.45
CA LEU A 115 -14.17 4.73 -5.76
C LEU A 115 -14.23 4.61 -4.23
N ALA A 116 -15.32 4.08 -3.70
CA ALA A 116 -15.51 4.02 -2.24
C ALA A 116 -14.44 3.19 -1.53
N PRO A 117 -14.06 1.97 -1.99
CA PRO A 117 -13.06 1.16 -1.32
C PRO A 117 -11.71 1.85 -1.14
N PRO A 118 -11.06 2.46 -2.17
CA PRO A 118 -9.78 3.11 -1.98
C PRO A 118 -9.85 4.34 -1.06
N ILE A 119 -10.95 5.10 -1.07
CA ILE A 119 -11.14 6.24 -0.16
C ILE A 119 -11.24 5.75 1.28
N LEU A 120 -12.01 4.69 1.54
CA LEU A 120 -12.15 4.10 2.86
C LEU A 120 -10.85 3.46 3.34
N LEU A 121 -10.11 2.76 2.48
CA LEU A 121 -8.82 2.20 2.80
C LEU A 121 -7.81 3.29 3.21
N TYR A 122 -7.74 4.37 2.44
CA TYR A 122 -6.88 5.51 2.76
C TYR A 122 -7.20 6.08 4.15
N LYS A 123 -8.50 6.31 4.42
CA LYS A 123 -8.95 6.79 5.73
C LYS A 123 -8.52 5.84 6.85
N VAL A 124 -8.77 4.55 6.69
CA VAL A 124 -8.40 3.52 7.68
C VAL A 124 -6.89 3.53 7.95
N GLN A 125 -6.06 3.56 6.91
CA GLN A 125 -4.60 3.62 7.08
C GLN A 125 -4.17 4.86 7.86
N ARG A 126 -4.75 6.04 7.58
CA ARG A 126 -4.46 7.29 8.27
C ARG A 126 -4.88 7.26 9.74
N ASP A 127 -6.08 6.76 10.02
CA ASP A 127 -6.59 6.65 11.39
C ASP A 127 -5.72 5.69 12.22
N LEU A 128 -5.38 4.53 11.65
CA LEU A 128 -4.49 3.56 12.30
C LEU A 128 -3.08 4.12 12.50
N ALA A 129 -2.49 4.77 11.51
CA ALA A 129 -1.18 5.43 11.65
C ALA A 129 -1.16 6.41 12.82
N SER A 130 -2.20 7.25 12.93
CA SER A 130 -2.35 8.19 14.04
C SER A 130 -2.44 7.49 15.39
N ASN A 131 -3.23 6.40 15.47
CA ASN A 131 -3.42 5.66 16.72
C ASN A 131 -2.12 4.93 17.14
N PHE A 132 -1.44 4.25 16.20
CA PHE A 132 -0.17 3.58 16.50
C PHE A 132 0.95 4.57 16.87
N ASN A 133 0.99 5.75 16.25
CA ASN A 133 1.89 6.83 16.67
C ASN A 133 1.57 7.31 18.09
N ALA A 134 0.30 7.41 18.47
CA ALA A 134 -0.09 7.74 19.83
C ALA A 134 0.32 6.67 20.84
N TYR A 135 0.16 5.37 20.51
CA TYR A 135 0.63 4.26 21.34
C TYR A 135 2.14 4.25 21.51
N ASN A 136 2.88 4.55 20.44
CA ASN A 136 4.35 4.64 20.48
C ASN A 136 4.86 5.76 21.41
N ASN A 137 4.08 6.80 21.63
CA ASN A 137 4.40 7.87 22.58
C ASN A 137 4.12 7.51 24.05
N MET A 138 3.51 6.36 24.30
CA MET A 138 3.22 5.87 25.65
C MET A 138 4.31 4.91 26.12
N SER A 139 4.95 5.21 27.24
CA SER A 139 6.02 4.36 27.80
C SER A 139 5.59 2.89 28.00
N SER A 140 4.30 2.65 28.27
CA SER A 140 3.74 1.32 28.47
C SER A 140 3.62 0.50 27.19
N PHE A 141 3.54 1.14 26.01
CA PHE A 141 3.29 0.47 24.73
C PHE A 141 4.43 0.62 23.72
N SER A 142 5.26 1.66 23.86
CA SER A 142 6.28 2.04 22.86
C SER A 142 7.25 0.92 22.48
N SER A 143 7.61 0.03 23.41
CA SER A 143 8.51 -1.10 23.15
C SER A 143 7.88 -2.19 22.26
N PHE A 144 6.56 -2.17 22.06
CA PHE A 144 5.81 -3.20 21.32
C PHE A 144 5.26 -2.69 19.99
N VAL A 145 5.01 -1.39 19.88
CA VAL A 145 4.42 -0.77 18.69
C VAL A 145 5.45 -0.59 17.57
N GLY A 146 6.71 -0.31 17.93
CA GLY A 146 7.78 -0.11 16.96
C GLY A 146 7.43 0.96 15.91
N ASP A 147 7.73 0.64 14.65
CA ASP A 147 7.59 1.56 13.51
C ASP A 147 6.26 1.40 12.74
N VAL A 148 5.26 0.69 13.30
CA VAL A 148 3.98 0.41 12.60
C VAL A 148 3.25 1.70 12.21
N GLY A 149 3.19 2.70 13.10
CA GLY A 149 2.55 3.97 12.81
C GLY A 149 3.22 4.73 11.64
N PRO A 150 4.53 5.01 11.70
CA PRO A 150 5.29 5.57 10.60
C PRO A 150 5.20 4.77 9.29
N GLU A 151 5.23 3.44 9.36
CA GLU A 151 5.09 2.57 8.19
C GLU A 151 3.74 2.75 7.51
N LEU A 152 2.62 2.67 8.27
CA LEU A 152 1.28 2.93 7.76
C LEU A 152 1.16 4.32 7.11
N GLU A 153 1.77 5.35 7.71
CA GLU A 153 1.74 6.71 7.19
C GLU A 153 2.48 6.82 5.85
N LEU A 154 3.66 6.22 5.72
CA LEU A 154 4.43 6.20 4.49
C LEU A 154 3.69 5.48 3.35
N TRP A 155 3.01 4.38 3.64
CA TRP A 155 2.21 3.68 2.64
C TRP A 155 0.92 4.43 2.29
N ALA A 156 0.31 5.15 3.23
CA ALA A 156 -0.91 5.92 2.98
C ALA A 156 -0.65 7.17 2.12
N ASP A 157 0.13 8.11 2.63
CA ASP A 157 0.22 9.45 2.03
C ASP A 157 1.11 9.55 0.79
N PRO A 158 2.44 9.27 0.87
CA PRO A 158 3.27 9.46 -0.30
C PRO A 158 3.09 8.37 -1.36
N VAL A 159 2.61 7.18 -0.99
CA VAL A 159 2.49 6.05 -1.91
C VAL A 159 1.06 5.89 -2.41
N PHE A 160 0.16 5.39 -1.56
CA PHE A 160 -1.20 5.04 -1.99
C PHE A 160 -2.01 6.24 -2.48
N LEU A 161 -1.97 7.36 -1.76
CA LEU A 161 -2.66 8.58 -2.17
C LEU A 161 -2.20 9.06 -3.54
N LYS A 162 -0.89 9.19 -3.75
CA LYS A 162 -0.34 9.75 -5.00
C LYS A 162 -0.39 8.79 -6.18
N LEU A 163 -0.07 7.51 -5.94
CA LEU A 163 0.08 6.55 -7.04
C LEU A 163 -1.21 5.81 -7.39
N PHE A 164 -2.17 5.73 -6.48
CA PHE A 164 -3.40 4.99 -6.68
C PHE A 164 -4.65 5.86 -6.62
N LEU A 165 -4.89 6.55 -5.48
CA LEU A 165 -6.15 7.24 -5.24
C LEU A 165 -6.33 8.48 -6.11
N LEU A 166 -5.36 9.39 -6.16
CA LEU A 166 -5.45 10.60 -6.98
C LEU A 166 -5.57 10.31 -8.48
N PRO A 167 -4.78 9.40 -9.09
CA PRO A 167 -4.97 9.02 -10.49
C PRO A 167 -6.36 8.44 -10.77
N LEU A 168 -6.91 7.63 -9.87
CA LEU A 168 -8.25 7.06 -10.01
C LEU A 168 -9.33 8.14 -9.96
N LEU A 169 -9.26 9.11 -9.06
CA LEU A 169 -10.17 10.23 -8.97
C LEU A 169 -10.12 11.09 -10.25
N ASN A 170 -8.92 11.47 -10.68
CA ASN A 170 -8.73 12.29 -11.88
C ASN A 170 -9.23 11.61 -13.17
N SER A 171 -9.17 10.28 -13.26
CA SER A 171 -9.70 9.53 -14.40
C SER A 171 -11.22 9.59 -14.48
N LYS A 172 -11.90 9.59 -13.34
CA LYS A 172 -13.36 9.67 -13.26
C LYS A 172 -13.89 11.07 -13.58
N ASP A 173 -13.21 12.11 -13.16
CA ASP A 173 -13.59 13.48 -13.50
C ASP A 173 -13.58 13.71 -15.01
N LYS A 174 -12.59 13.18 -15.72
CA LYS A 174 -12.52 13.25 -17.19
C LYS A 174 -13.68 12.51 -17.89
N GLU A 175 -14.10 11.35 -17.36
CA GLU A 175 -15.26 10.63 -17.90
C GLU A 175 -16.58 11.41 -17.74
N VAL A 176 -16.73 12.18 -16.67
CA VAL A 176 -17.92 13.00 -16.41
C VAL A 176 -17.96 14.21 -17.36
N GLU A 177 -16.83 14.88 -17.59
CA GLU A 177 -16.74 16.02 -18.51
C GLU A 177 -17.07 15.62 -19.96
N VAL A 178 -16.60 14.47 -20.42
CA VAL A 178 -16.87 13.98 -21.79
C VAL A 178 -18.35 13.63 -22.00
N LYS A 179 -19.07 13.24 -20.95
CA LYS A 179 -20.50 12.89 -21.01
C LYS A 179 -21.44 14.08 -20.85
N SER A 180 -20.94 15.27 -20.54
CA SER A 180 -21.77 16.49 -20.50
C SER A 180 -22.16 16.88 -21.92
N PRO A 181 -23.47 16.97 -22.27
CA PRO A 181 -23.86 17.28 -23.63
C PRO A 181 -23.40 18.68 -24.00
N SER A 182 -22.68 18.78 -25.11
CA SER A 182 -22.31 20.03 -25.76
C SER A 182 -23.56 20.90 -25.84
N LYS A 183 -23.57 22.09 -25.22
CA LYS A 183 -24.63 23.04 -25.28
C LYS A 183 -24.97 23.31 -26.75
N GLU A 184 -26.13 22.82 -27.20
CA GLU A 184 -26.71 23.12 -28.50
C GLU A 184 -26.68 24.63 -28.73
N LYS A 185 -25.93 25.05 -29.76
CA LYS A 185 -25.97 26.43 -30.26
C LYS A 185 -27.39 26.67 -30.77
N LYS A 186 -28.19 27.46 -30.01
CA LYS A 186 -29.47 27.97 -30.48
C LYS A 186 -29.28 28.66 -31.84
N PRO A 187 -30.07 28.34 -32.86
CA PRO A 187 -30.01 29.03 -34.13
C PRO A 187 -30.49 30.49 -33.94
N ASN A 188 -29.68 31.41 -34.44
CA ASN A 188 -29.93 32.84 -34.42
C ASN A 188 -31.15 33.14 -35.31
N PRO A 189 -32.24 33.82 -34.85
CA PRO A 189 -33.36 34.19 -35.71
C PRO A 189 -32.92 35.29 -36.70
N LYS A 190 -32.95 34.96 -37.97
CA LYS A 190 -32.77 35.96 -39.06
C LYS A 190 -33.91 36.95 -38.99
N LYS A 191 -33.55 38.24 -38.94
CA LYS A 191 -34.43 39.36 -39.29
C LYS A 191 -34.53 39.46 -40.79
#